data_6f08f55f4cce2f383106fe6e583177ca
#
_entry.id   6f08f55f4cce2f383106fe6e583177ca
#
_cell.length_a   1.000
_cell.length_b   1.000
_cell.length_c   1.000
_cell.angle_alpha   90.00
_cell.angle_beta   90.00
_cell.angle_gamma   90.00
#
_symmetry.space_group_name_H-M   'P 1'
#
loop_
_entity.id
_entity.type
_entity.pdbx_description
1 polymer ?
#
loop_
_entity_poly.entity_id
_entity_poly.type
_entity_poly.pdbx_seq_one_letter_code
_entity_poly.pdbx_strand_id
1 'polypeptide(L)'
;MSVHIEAKQGEIAESILLPGDPLRAKYIAATFLEDFTCYNNVRGMLGFTGTYKGKRVSVQGTGMGVPSISIYVNELIQSYGVKNLIRVGTCGAIQKDVKVRDVIIAMTACTDSNMNRLTFPGFDFAPAANFDLLKKAYDAGTEKGLHVRVGNVLTADVFYRESMDMVIKLGDYGVLAVEMETNAL
;
A
#
# COMPACT_ATOMS: atom_id res chain seq x y z
N MET A 1 -2.83 19.65 -12.96
CA MET A 1 -2.02 18.66 -13.71
C MET A 1 -0.99 18.12 -12.73
N SER A 2 -0.94 16.83 -12.56
CA SER A 2 0.02 16.17 -11.67
C SER A 2 1.42 16.19 -12.34
N VAL A 3 2.47 16.13 -11.52
CA VAL A 3 3.87 16.15 -12.01
C VAL A 3 4.39 14.74 -12.28
N HIS A 4 3.90 13.76 -11.54
CA HIS A 4 4.41 12.38 -11.59
C HIS A 4 3.42 11.39 -12.22
N ILE A 5 2.20 11.85 -12.54
CA ILE A 5 1.16 11.08 -13.21
C ILE A 5 0.64 11.87 -14.41
N GLU A 6 0.74 11.29 -15.61
CA GLU A 6 0.37 11.94 -16.89
C GLU A 6 -1.04 11.63 -17.37
N ALA A 7 -1.85 10.95 -16.55
CA ALA A 7 -3.24 10.64 -16.86
C ALA A 7 -4.08 11.89 -17.12
N LYS A 8 -5.06 11.78 -18.00
CA LYS A 8 -6.11 12.78 -18.17
C LYS A 8 -7.21 12.61 -17.12
N GLN A 9 -8.00 13.67 -16.94
CA GLN A 9 -9.17 13.58 -16.05
C GLN A 9 -10.11 12.46 -16.50
N GLY A 10 -10.54 11.65 -15.53
CA GLY A 10 -11.40 10.52 -15.78
C GLY A 10 -10.70 9.23 -16.26
N GLU A 11 -9.40 9.22 -16.55
CA GLU A 11 -8.67 8.00 -16.91
C GLU A 11 -8.41 7.09 -15.72
N ILE A 12 -8.28 7.62 -14.50
CA ILE A 12 -8.08 6.84 -13.27
C ILE A 12 -9.42 6.53 -12.61
N ALA A 13 -9.59 5.30 -12.15
CA ALA A 13 -10.79 4.86 -11.44
C ALA A 13 -10.82 5.38 -10.00
N GLU A 14 -12.01 5.46 -9.40
CA GLU A 14 -12.19 5.84 -7.99
C GLU A 14 -11.55 4.84 -7.00
N SER A 15 -11.36 3.59 -7.44
CA SER A 15 -10.71 2.54 -6.65
C SER A 15 -9.42 2.11 -7.31
N ILE A 16 -8.34 2.05 -6.53
CA ILE A 16 -7.01 1.78 -7.05
C ILE A 16 -6.22 0.81 -6.17
N LEU A 17 -5.46 -0.08 -6.81
CA LEU A 17 -4.46 -0.92 -6.16
C LEU A 17 -3.08 -0.27 -6.30
N LEU A 18 -2.30 -0.27 -5.22
CA LEU A 18 -1.02 0.41 -5.12
C LEU A 18 0.12 -0.59 -4.80
N PRO A 19 0.66 -1.32 -5.77
CA PRO A 19 1.92 -2.03 -5.58
C PRO A 19 3.09 -1.04 -5.55
N GLY A 20 4.15 -1.36 -4.81
CA GLY A 20 5.40 -0.58 -4.85
C GLY A 20 6.10 -0.72 -6.20
N ASP A 21 6.16 -1.93 -6.72
CA ASP A 21 6.84 -2.28 -7.97
C ASP A 21 5.95 -1.99 -9.20
N PRO A 22 6.41 -1.13 -10.16
CA PRO A 22 5.67 -0.84 -11.39
C PRO A 22 5.49 -2.07 -12.29
N LEU A 23 6.39 -3.03 -12.26
CA LEU A 23 6.22 -4.28 -13.01
C LEU A 23 5.16 -5.17 -12.37
N ARG A 24 4.97 -5.12 -11.06
CA ARG A 24 3.83 -5.76 -10.39
C ARG A 24 2.52 -5.07 -10.79
N ALA A 25 2.50 -3.74 -10.93
CA ALA A 25 1.33 -3.04 -11.47
C ALA A 25 0.96 -3.54 -12.87
N LYS A 26 1.95 -3.68 -13.75
CA LYS A 26 1.77 -4.27 -15.09
C LYS A 26 1.27 -5.71 -15.05
N TYR A 27 1.85 -6.53 -14.17
CA TYR A 27 1.42 -7.93 -13.98
C TYR A 27 -0.05 -8.02 -13.52
N ILE A 28 -0.44 -7.22 -12.53
CA ILE A 28 -1.82 -7.18 -12.03
C ILE A 28 -2.77 -6.77 -13.15
N ALA A 29 -2.45 -5.73 -13.91
CA ALA A 29 -3.27 -5.27 -15.01
C ALA A 29 -3.42 -6.36 -16.09
N ALA A 30 -2.32 -6.93 -16.55
CA ALA A 30 -2.32 -7.94 -17.60
C ALA A 30 -2.97 -9.28 -17.20
N THR A 31 -2.98 -9.60 -15.90
CA THR A 31 -3.50 -10.89 -15.42
C THR A 31 -4.98 -10.82 -15.03
N PHE A 32 -5.42 -9.67 -14.50
CA PHE A 32 -6.74 -9.58 -13.84
C PHE A 32 -7.68 -8.56 -14.49
N LEU A 33 -7.18 -7.58 -15.25
CA LEU A 33 -8.04 -6.56 -15.83
C LEU A 33 -8.35 -6.85 -17.31
N GLU A 34 -9.60 -6.67 -17.67
CA GLU A 34 -10.09 -6.65 -19.04
C GLU A 34 -9.96 -5.23 -19.62
N ASP A 35 -9.67 -5.11 -20.92
CA ASP A 35 -9.60 -3.86 -21.69
C ASP A 35 -8.74 -2.76 -21.02
N PHE A 36 -7.61 -3.18 -20.43
CA PHE A 36 -6.78 -2.23 -19.70
C PHE A 36 -5.92 -1.35 -20.62
N THR A 37 -5.75 -0.10 -20.20
CA THR A 37 -4.88 0.89 -20.84
C THR A 37 -3.84 1.41 -19.85
N CYS A 38 -2.62 1.71 -20.36
CA CYS A 38 -1.58 2.37 -19.57
C CYS A 38 -1.84 3.89 -19.62
N TYR A 39 -2.06 4.51 -18.47
CA TYR A 39 -2.26 5.95 -18.35
C TYR A 39 -1.04 6.70 -17.83
N ASN A 40 -0.06 5.98 -17.28
CA ASN A 40 1.16 6.59 -16.74
C ASN A 40 2.40 5.76 -17.03
N ASN A 41 3.44 6.45 -17.49
CA ASN A 41 4.80 5.89 -17.62
C ASN A 41 5.87 6.91 -17.17
N VAL A 42 5.48 8.01 -16.56
CA VAL A 42 6.40 9.02 -16.02
C VAL A 42 7.34 8.35 -15.02
N ARG A 43 8.65 8.51 -15.19
CA ARG A 43 9.70 7.89 -14.36
C ARG A 43 9.67 6.34 -14.34
N GLY A 44 9.02 5.71 -15.33
CA GLY A 44 8.82 4.26 -15.33
C GLY A 44 7.82 3.75 -14.29
N MET A 45 7.10 4.67 -13.63
CA MET A 45 6.12 4.32 -12.60
C MET A 45 4.77 4.04 -13.26
N LEU A 46 4.64 2.80 -13.74
CA LEU A 46 3.52 2.37 -14.58
C LEU A 46 2.18 2.43 -13.84
N GLY A 47 1.16 2.96 -14.52
CA GLY A 47 -0.22 3.01 -14.07
C GLY A 47 -1.19 2.53 -15.15
N PHE A 48 -2.17 1.74 -14.77
CA PHE A 48 -3.14 1.11 -15.66
C PHE A 48 -4.57 1.25 -15.15
N THR A 49 -5.53 1.38 -16.05
CA THR A 49 -6.96 1.29 -15.75
C THR A 49 -7.60 0.27 -16.66
N GLY A 50 -8.46 -0.56 -16.11
CA GLY A 50 -9.24 -1.56 -16.84
C GLY A 50 -10.49 -1.97 -16.06
N THR A 51 -11.06 -3.10 -16.42
CA THR A 51 -12.28 -3.63 -15.78
C THR A 51 -12.02 -4.98 -15.12
N TYR A 52 -12.51 -5.14 -13.91
CA TYR A 52 -12.51 -6.42 -13.19
C TYR A 52 -13.94 -6.76 -12.75
N LYS A 53 -14.50 -7.87 -13.27
CA LYS A 53 -15.89 -8.31 -12.99
C LYS A 53 -16.90 -7.17 -13.17
N GLY A 54 -16.80 -6.44 -14.28
CA GLY A 54 -17.68 -5.33 -14.63
C GLY A 54 -17.45 -4.04 -13.84
N LYS A 55 -16.45 -3.98 -12.96
CA LYS A 55 -16.10 -2.78 -12.18
C LYS A 55 -14.78 -2.18 -12.68
N ARG A 56 -14.79 -0.86 -12.88
CA ARG A 56 -13.60 -0.11 -13.28
C ARG A 56 -12.62 -0.04 -12.11
N VAL A 57 -11.36 -0.42 -12.33
CA VAL A 57 -10.28 -0.45 -11.33
C VAL A 57 -8.99 0.06 -11.95
N SER A 58 -8.22 0.79 -11.18
CA SER A 58 -6.86 1.20 -11.55
C SER A 58 -5.81 0.45 -10.74
N VAL A 59 -4.60 0.41 -11.28
CA VAL A 59 -3.41 -0.12 -10.60
C VAL A 59 -2.26 0.84 -10.88
N GLN A 60 -1.56 1.33 -9.84
CA GLN A 60 -0.47 2.29 -9.97
C GLN A 60 0.74 1.86 -9.15
N GLY A 61 1.91 1.81 -9.77
CA GLY A 61 3.17 1.70 -9.06
C GLY A 61 3.45 2.91 -8.18
N THR A 62 4.02 2.72 -7.00
CA THR A 62 4.28 3.81 -6.04
C THR A 62 5.74 3.96 -5.63
N GLY A 63 6.62 3.05 -6.07
CA GLY A 63 8.01 2.99 -5.63
C GLY A 63 8.17 2.42 -4.22
N MET A 64 9.33 2.64 -3.63
CA MET A 64 9.69 2.20 -2.28
C MET A 64 9.83 3.40 -1.34
N GLY A 65 9.37 3.20 -0.11
CA GLY A 65 9.52 4.15 0.99
C GLY A 65 8.42 5.20 1.08
N VAL A 66 8.26 5.71 2.30
CA VAL A 66 7.26 6.73 2.68
C VAL A 66 7.28 7.95 1.74
N PRO A 67 8.44 8.55 1.39
CA PRO A 67 8.45 9.72 0.51
C PRO A 67 7.89 9.44 -0.88
N SER A 68 8.21 8.26 -1.47
CA SER A 68 7.74 7.92 -2.81
C SER A 68 6.23 7.74 -2.84
N ILE A 69 5.67 6.86 -2.00
CA ILE A 69 4.23 6.62 -1.98
C ILE A 69 3.44 7.88 -1.64
N SER A 70 3.94 8.75 -0.76
CA SER A 70 3.28 10.01 -0.38
C SER A 70 3.01 10.92 -1.58
N ILE A 71 3.94 10.97 -2.54
CA ILE A 71 3.78 11.74 -3.78
C ILE A 71 2.60 11.19 -4.58
N TYR A 72 2.61 9.89 -4.89
CA TYR A 72 1.59 9.27 -5.73
C TYR A 72 0.21 9.30 -5.07
N VAL A 73 0.11 9.01 -3.77
CA VAL A 73 -1.16 9.06 -3.03
C VAL A 73 -1.75 10.48 -3.04
N ASN A 74 -0.92 11.49 -2.76
CA ASN A 74 -1.37 12.88 -2.80
C ASN A 74 -1.89 13.27 -4.19
N GLU A 75 -1.16 12.96 -5.25
CA GLU A 75 -1.58 13.28 -6.62
C GLU A 75 -2.84 12.51 -7.04
N LEU A 76 -2.95 11.23 -6.69
CA LEU A 76 -4.14 10.42 -6.96
C LEU A 76 -5.40 10.98 -6.30
N ILE A 77 -5.29 11.43 -5.05
CA ILE A 77 -6.42 12.01 -4.32
C ILE A 77 -6.73 13.42 -4.83
N GLN A 78 -5.73 14.31 -4.84
CA GLN A 78 -5.96 15.74 -5.10
C GLN A 78 -6.20 16.06 -6.58
N SER A 79 -5.50 15.37 -7.49
CA SER A 79 -5.60 15.66 -8.92
C SER A 79 -6.60 14.78 -9.66
N TYR A 80 -6.84 13.55 -9.21
CA TYR A 80 -7.67 12.58 -9.93
C TYR A 80 -8.90 12.10 -9.16
N GLY A 81 -9.07 12.51 -7.91
CA GLY A 81 -10.28 12.23 -7.13
C GLY A 81 -10.44 10.75 -6.73
N VAL A 82 -9.34 10.03 -6.58
CA VAL A 82 -9.37 8.64 -6.11
C VAL A 82 -9.88 8.58 -4.68
N LYS A 83 -10.78 7.65 -4.41
CA LYS A 83 -11.47 7.53 -3.09
C LYS A 83 -11.05 6.30 -2.30
N ASN A 84 -10.78 5.20 -2.99
CA ASN A 84 -10.44 3.93 -2.35
C ASN A 84 -9.04 3.51 -2.79
N LEU A 85 -8.09 3.56 -1.88
CA LEU A 85 -6.71 3.21 -2.13
C LEU A 85 -6.36 1.95 -1.32
N ILE A 86 -5.86 0.92 -1.97
CA ILE A 86 -5.46 -0.33 -1.32
C ILE A 86 -4.03 -0.67 -1.75
N ARG A 87 -3.11 -0.67 -0.78
CA ARG A 87 -1.76 -1.11 -1.04
C ARG A 87 -1.68 -2.64 -1.17
N VAL A 88 -0.98 -3.10 -2.20
CA VAL A 88 -0.71 -4.52 -2.46
C VAL A 88 0.79 -4.74 -2.46
N GLY A 89 1.34 -4.97 -1.27
CA GLY A 89 2.77 -5.06 -1.04
C GLY A 89 3.26 -6.43 -0.61
N THR A 90 4.52 -6.45 -0.20
CA THR A 90 5.18 -7.56 0.49
C THR A 90 5.74 -7.04 1.81
N CYS A 91 5.91 -7.92 2.78
CA CYS A 91 6.45 -7.57 4.10
C CYS A 91 7.34 -8.69 4.63
N GLY A 92 8.23 -8.35 5.54
CA GLY A 92 8.99 -9.31 6.33
C GLY A 92 8.24 -9.63 7.64
N ALA A 93 8.12 -10.92 7.99
CA ALA A 93 7.51 -11.34 9.24
C ALA A 93 8.37 -10.91 10.44
N ILE A 94 7.74 -10.33 11.48
CA ILE A 94 8.36 -10.08 12.79
C ILE A 94 7.97 -11.19 13.76
N GLN A 95 6.71 -11.63 13.73
CA GLN A 95 6.22 -12.73 14.55
C GLN A 95 6.68 -14.09 14.02
N LYS A 96 7.14 -14.97 14.92
CA LYS A 96 7.63 -16.32 14.56
C LYS A 96 6.57 -17.25 13.98
N ASP A 97 5.32 -17.00 14.30
CA ASP A 97 4.16 -17.76 13.84
C ASP A 97 3.55 -17.26 12.51
N VAL A 98 4.01 -16.12 11.99
CA VAL A 98 3.69 -15.65 10.64
C VAL A 98 4.54 -16.42 9.64
N LYS A 99 3.88 -17.06 8.68
CA LYS A 99 4.52 -17.94 7.69
C LYS A 99 4.56 -17.29 6.31
N VAL A 100 5.44 -17.82 5.45
CA VAL A 100 5.45 -17.47 4.03
C VAL A 100 4.10 -17.80 3.42
N ARG A 101 3.54 -16.84 2.65
CA ARG A 101 2.19 -16.83 2.06
C ARG A 101 1.05 -16.46 3.00
N ASP A 102 1.31 -16.17 4.26
CA ASP A 102 0.29 -15.52 5.09
C ASP A 102 -0.05 -14.14 4.53
N VAL A 103 -1.31 -13.77 4.63
CA VAL A 103 -1.79 -12.44 4.24
C VAL A 103 -1.87 -11.57 5.48
N ILE A 104 -1.10 -10.50 5.51
CA ILE A 104 -1.15 -9.50 6.58
C ILE A 104 -2.00 -8.32 6.12
N ILE A 105 -3.07 -8.03 6.84
CA ILE A 105 -3.87 -6.82 6.67
C ILE A 105 -3.46 -5.84 7.76
N ALA A 106 -2.82 -4.76 7.36
CA ALA A 106 -2.42 -3.71 8.29
C ALA A 106 -3.65 -2.96 8.81
N MET A 107 -3.88 -3.06 10.12
CA MET A 107 -4.92 -2.27 10.81
C MET A 107 -4.39 -0.89 11.20
N THR A 108 -3.14 -0.84 11.63
CA THR A 108 -2.39 0.37 12.00
C THR A 108 -0.93 0.20 11.60
N ALA A 109 -0.16 1.28 11.61
CA ALA A 109 1.27 1.23 11.38
C ALA A 109 2.02 2.07 12.43
N CYS A 110 2.98 1.45 13.12
CA CYS A 110 4.03 2.21 13.79
C CYS A 110 5.17 2.48 12.81
N THR A 111 6.01 3.48 13.09
CA THR A 111 7.06 3.87 12.14
C THR A 111 8.25 4.52 12.84
N ASP A 112 9.42 4.40 12.22
CA ASP A 112 10.60 5.22 12.51
C ASP A 112 10.75 6.42 11.56
N SER A 113 9.85 6.55 10.56
CA SER A 113 9.82 7.69 9.67
C SER A 113 9.38 8.97 10.40
N ASN A 114 10.04 10.08 10.06
CA ASN A 114 9.70 11.38 10.65
C ASN A 114 8.64 12.15 9.82
N MET A 115 8.14 11.60 8.72
CA MET A 115 7.26 12.35 7.81
C MET A 115 5.94 12.77 8.45
N ASN A 116 5.30 11.90 9.23
CA ASN A 116 4.07 12.27 9.92
C ASN A 116 4.27 13.38 10.96
N ARG A 117 5.43 13.41 11.64
CA ARG A 117 5.75 14.49 12.59
C ARG A 117 5.99 15.82 11.91
N LEU A 118 6.47 15.83 10.65
CA LEU A 118 6.58 17.05 9.85
C LEU A 118 5.20 17.55 9.41
N THR A 119 4.29 16.64 9.10
CA THR A 119 2.91 16.98 8.70
C THR A 119 2.05 17.40 9.88
N PHE A 120 2.23 16.77 11.05
CA PHE A 120 1.48 17.04 12.29
C PHE A 120 2.43 17.43 13.42
N PRO A 121 3.00 18.65 13.41
CA PRO A 121 3.97 19.06 14.41
C PRO A 121 3.42 18.98 15.83
N GLY A 122 4.15 18.32 16.75
CA GLY A 122 3.75 18.17 18.15
C GLY A 122 2.78 17.03 18.43
N PHE A 123 2.43 16.22 17.42
CA PHE A 123 1.54 15.06 17.60
C PHE A 123 2.23 13.77 17.16
N ASP A 124 1.92 12.69 17.85
CA ASP A 124 2.20 11.33 17.39
C ASP A 124 0.95 10.81 16.65
N PHE A 125 0.93 11.04 15.33
CA PHE A 125 -0.18 10.59 14.47
C PHE A 125 -0.16 9.07 14.33
N ALA A 126 -1.30 8.43 14.60
CA ALA A 126 -1.48 6.98 14.49
C ALA A 126 -2.28 6.65 13.21
N PRO A 127 -1.64 6.32 12.09
CA PRO A 127 -2.33 5.92 10.87
C PRO A 127 -3.12 4.64 11.11
N ALA A 128 -4.37 4.64 10.68
CA ALA A 128 -5.27 3.50 10.80
C ALA A 128 -6.02 3.25 9.49
N ALA A 129 -6.17 1.98 9.14
CA ALA A 129 -6.91 1.58 7.97
C ALA A 129 -8.40 1.94 8.07
N ASN A 130 -9.01 2.22 6.92
CA ASN A 130 -10.47 2.31 6.84
C ASN A 130 -11.08 0.95 7.19
N PHE A 131 -11.94 0.90 8.20
CA PHE A 131 -12.50 -0.34 8.74
C PHE A 131 -13.31 -1.13 7.70
N ASP A 132 -14.09 -0.46 6.86
CA ASP A 132 -14.93 -1.15 5.86
C ASP A 132 -14.07 -1.84 4.78
N LEU A 133 -12.99 -1.19 4.32
CA LEU A 133 -12.05 -1.79 3.37
C LEU A 133 -11.29 -2.94 4.01
N LEU A 134 -10.82 -2.77 5.25
CA LEU A 134 -10.13 -3.80 6.02
C LEU A 134 -11.04 -5.03 6.20
N LYS A 135 -12.27 -4.83 6.66
CA LYS A 135 -13.23 -5.91 6.88
C LYS A 135 -13.53 -6.68 5.60
N LYS A 136 -13.78 -5.96 4.48
CA LYS A 136 -14.00 -6.59 3.18
C LYS A 136 -12.80 -7.42 2.71
N ALA A 137 -11.59 -6.93 2.93
CA ALA A 137 -10.36 -7.66 2.59
C ALA A 137 -10.20 -8.92 3.45
N TYR A 138 -10.49 -8.82 4.75
CA TYR A 138 -10.47 -9.94 5.69
C TYR A 138 -11.48 -11.03 5.29
N ASP A 139 -12.74 -10.62 5.08
CA ASP A 139 -13.81 -11.55 4.70
C ASP A 139 -13.47 -12.28 3.38
N ALA A 140 -13.03 -11.52 2.35
CA ALA A 140 -12.66 -12.10 1.06
C ALA A 140 -11.44 -13.04 1.14
N GLY A 141 -10.47 -12.77 2.00
CA GLY A 141 -9.34 -13.64 2.23
C GLY A 141 -9.74 -14.93 2.95
N THR A 142 -10.58 -14.81 3.98
CA THR A 142 -11.08 -15.94 4.75
C THR A 142 -11.99 -16.86 3.92
N GLU A 143 -12.88 -16.29 3.11
CA GLU A 143 -13.73 -17.05 2.17
C GLU A 143 -12.91 -17.85 1.15
N LYS A 144 -11.72 -17.39 0.80
CA LYS A 144 -10.78 -18.09 -0.08
C LYS A 144 -9.90 -19.11 0.66
N GLY A 145 -10.08 -19.29 1.97
CA GLY A 145 -9.28 -20.18 2.80
C GLY A 145 -7.84 -19.72 3.00
N LEU A 146 -7.56 -18.42 2.82
CA LEU A 146 -6.24 -17.86 3.08
C LEU A 146 -6.01 -17.70 4.59
N HIS A 147 -4.76 -17.87 5.01
CA HIS A 147 -4.36 -17.55 6.39
C HIS A 147 -4.19 -16.03 6.51
N VAL A 148 -5.23 -15.35 6.99
CA VAL A 148 -5.28 -13.89 7.11
C VAL A 148 -5.04 -13.46 8.53
N ARG A 149 -4.12 -12.54 8.73
CA ARG A 149 -3.82 -11.91 10.02
C ARG A 149 -4.03 -10.41 9.95
N VAL A 150 -4.71 -9.87 10.95
CA VAL A 150 -4.97 -8.42 11.04
C VAL A 150 -4.23 -7.87 12.25
N GLY A 151 -3.49 -6.78 12.09
CA GLY A 151 -2.80 -6.17 13.20
C GLY A 151 -1.88 -5.02 12.80
N ASN A 152 -1.06 -4.61 13.76
CA ASN A 152 -0.10 -3.54 13.57
C ASN A 152 1.09 -4.00 12.73
N VAL A 153 1.60 -3.13 11.87
CA VAL A 153 2.83 -3.34 11.11
C VAL A 153 3.85 -2.25 11.43
N LEU A 154 5.12 -2.51 11.15
CA LEU A 154 6.17 -1.50 11.19
C LEU A 154 6.41 -0.97 9.79
N THR A 155 6.25 0.33 9.58
CA THR A 155 6.77 1.03 8.40
C THR A 155 8.15 1.57 8.71
N ALA A 156 9.18 1.07 8.03
CA ALA A 156 10.58 1.39 8.28
C ALA A 156 11.19 2.17 7.12
N ASP A 157 11.95 3.25 7.43
CA ASP A 157 12.72 4.00 6.43
C ASP A 157 14.02 3.29 6.05
N VAL A 158 14.55 2.42 6.93
CA VAL A 158 15.82 1.73 6.73
C VAL A 158 15.58 0.23 6.52
N PHE A 159 15.93 -0.27 5.32
CA PHE A 159 15.82 -1.69 4.99
C PHE A 159 16.97 -2.51 5.60
N TYR A 160 18.22 -2.07 5.41
CA TYR A 160 19.41 -2.74 5.95
C TYR A 160 19.78 -2.10 7.29
N ARG A 161 19.46 -2.79 8.39
CA ARG A 161 19.73 -2.34 9.76
C ARG A 161 20.96 -3.03 10.33
N GLU A 162 21.74 -2.29 11.13
CA GLU A 162 22.88 -2.84 11.86
C GLU A 162 22.44 -3.77 13.00
N SER A 163 21.29 -3.47 13.65
CA SER A 163 20.69 -4.31 14.70
C SER A 163 19.19 -4.51 14.46
N MET A 164 18.72 -5.71 14.79
CA MET A 164 17.30 -6.08 14.77
C MET A 164 16.63 -5.99 16.16
N ASP A 165 17.34 -5.57 17.20
CA ASP A 165 16.83 -5.57 18.57
C ASP A 165 15.53 -4.78 18.73
N MET A 166 15.43 -3.61 18.09
CA MET A 166 14.21 -2.80 18.12
C MET A 166 13.05 -3.49 17.39
N VAL A 167 13.32 -4.15 16.26
CA VAL A 167 12.31 -4.89 15.50
C VAL A 167 11.80 -6.08 16.33
N ILE A 168 12.70 -6.81 16.98
CA ILE A 168 12.34 -7.93 17.88
C ILE A 168 11.47 -7.41 19.03
N LYS A 169 11.90 -6.32 19.68
CA LYS A 169 11.13 -5.69 20.75
C LYS A 169 9.72 -5.27 20.30
N LEU A 170 9.57 -4.70 19.11
CA LEU A 170 8.25 -4.39 18.54
C LEU A 170 7.41 -5.65 18.34
N GLY A 171 8.04 -6.77 17.99
CA GLY A 171 7.39 -8.08 17.94
C GLY A 171 6.81 -8.50 19.30
N ASP A 172 7.53 -8.28 20.40
CA ASP A 172 7.04 -8.57 21.76
C ASP A 172 5.80 -7.73 22.11
N TYR A 173 5.60 -6.59 21.46
CA TYR A 173 4.42 -5.72 21.58
C TYR A 173 3.35 -6.00 20.50
N GLY A 174 3.45 -7.13 19.78
CA GLY A 174 2.43 -7.61 18.87
C GLY A 174 2.48 -7.05 17.43
N VAL A 175 3.57 -6.38 17.04
CA VAL A 175 3.77 -5.97 15.65
C VAL A 175 4.00 -7.22 14.79
N LEU A 176 3.20 -7.39 13.71
CA LEU A 176 3.18 -8.61 12.91
C LEU A 176 4.31 -8.69 11.88
N ALA A 177 4.55 -7.59 11.20
CA ALA A 177 5.43 -7.55 10.04
C ALA A 177 6.05 -6.17 9.85
N VAL A 178 7.10 -6.10 9.03
CA VAL A 178 7.77 -4.85 8.62
C VAL A 178 7.64 -4.65 7.11
N GLU A 179 7.39 -3.44 6.71
CA GLU A 179 7.34 -2.94 5.33
C GLU A 179 7.82 -1.48 5.30
N MET A 180 7.62 -0.72 4.22
CA MET A 180 8.24 0.60 4.08
C MET A 180 7.26 1.74 3.69
N GLU A 181 5.94 1.53 3.64
CA GLU A 181 5.01 2.52 3.07
C GLU A 181 3.67 2.69 3.78
N THR A 182 3.23 1.74 4.58
CA THR A 182 1.86 1.71 5.13
C THR A 182 1.49 2.96 5.93
N ASN A 183 2.44 3.55 6.65
CA ASN A 183 2.13 4.74 7.46
C ASN A 183 1.88 6.02 6.63
N ALA A 184 2.15 5.97 5.33
CA ALA A 184 1.96 7.09 4.40
C ALA A 184 0.67 6.98 3.57
N LEU A 185 -0.06 5.87 3.68
CA LEU A 185 -1.34 5.63 3.04
C LEU A 185 -2.49 5.96 3.99
#